data_e696dcbcfc5697130f4fabe738fa3d25
#
_entry.id   e696dcbcfc5697130f4fabe738fa3d25
#
_cell.length_a   1.000
_cell.length_b   1.000
_cell.length_c   1.000
_cell.angle_alpha   90.00
_cell.angle_beta   90.00
_cell.angle_gamma   90.00
#
_symmetry.space_group_name_H-M   'P 1'
#
loop_
_entity.id
_entity.type
_entity.pdbx_description
1 polymer ?
#
loop_
_entity_poly.entity_id
_entity_poly.type
_entity_poly.pdbx_seq_one_letter_code
_entity_poly.pdbx_strand_id
1 'polypeptide(L)'
;MEVKVKKLTDVALLRKANSFTTGKGSVMTLEKAYKLGHSPIRTQLFWVEMHDIPLHVASQLVRSHVGVQFFQLSKRPDRGGEDFTDACESIYSMIRNLKPDDYGSREAVGSEIRGLPYRFDRNAPTDLACLINAESLINISRKRLCASASVATRHVWGTVVKEVGIVDPALAPYLVPQCVHEGLCRENKHCGLCETEAFKKQRKSYVKLFDKQEKQE
;
A
#
# COMPACT_ATOMS: atom_id res chain seq x y z
N MET A 1 10.42 -3.90 -7.68
CA MET A 1 9.10 -3.45 -7.16
C MET A 1 8.40 -2.62 -8.23
N GLU A 2 7.21 -3.00 -8.62
CA GLU A 2 6.31 -2.29 -9.54
C GLU A 2 4.94 -2.18 -8.88
N VAL A 3 4.24 -1.05 -9.08
CA VAL A 3 2.86 -0.84 -8.62
C VAL A 3 2.01 -0.38 -9.78
N LYS A 4 0.84 -1.02 -9.95
CA LYS A 4 -0.16 -0.65 -10.95
C LYS A 4 -1.48 -0.37 -10.27
N VAL A 5 -2.17 0.70 -10.69
CA VAL A 5 -3.49 1.04 -10.17
C VAL A 5 -4.44 1.26 -11.32
N LYS A 6 -5.65 0.68 -11.19
CA LYS A 6 -6.75 0.90 -12.12
C LYS A 6 -7.98 1.33 -11.34
N LYS A 7 -8.57 2.47 -11.68
CA LYS A 7 -9.88 2.86 -11.18
C LYS A 7 -10.95 2.06 -11.91
N LEU A 8 -11.85 1.41 -11.17
CA LEU A 8 -12.84 0.48 -11.71
C LEU A 8 -14.22 1.10 -11.87
N THR A 9 -14.53 2.15 -11.10
CA THR A 9 -15.85 2.78 -11.08
C THR A 9 -15.76 4.27 -11.37
N ASP A 10 -16.81 4.82 -11.93
CA ASP A 10 -16.95 6.23 -12.27
C ASP A 10 -17.79 7.02 -11.25
N VAL A 11 -17.93 8.32 -11.50
CA VAL A 11 -18.74 9.22 -10.68
C VAL A 11 -20.26 8.91 -10.78
N ALA A 12 -20.71 8.25 -11.83
CA ALA A 12 -22.13 7.93 -12.01
C ALA A 12 -22.62 6.97 -10.92
N LEU A 13 -21.80 5.96 -10.57
CA LEU A 13 -22.12 5.04 -9.48
C LEU A 13 -22.18 5.74 -8.12
N LEU A 14 -21.27 6.68 -7.86
CA LEU A 14 -21.26 7.51 -6.66
C LEU A 14 -22.55 8.35 -6.57
N ARG A 15 -22.94 9.01 -7.68
CA ARG A 15 -24.18 9.80 -7.76
C ARG A 15 -25.40 8.94 -7.53
N LYS A 16 -25.44 7.74 -8.11
CA LYS A 16 -26.53 6.78 -7.88
C LYS A 16 -26.65 6.41 -6.40
N ALA A 17 -25.54 6.05 -5.74
CA ALA A 17 -25.53 5.74 -4.32
C ALA A 17 -25.98 6.93 -3.47
N ASN A 18 -25.51 8.15 -3.77
CA ASN A 18 -25.90 9.36 -3.07
C ASN A 18 -27.41 9.66 -3.25
N SER A 19 -27.96 9.42 -4.44
CA SER A 19 -29.39 9.59 -4.71
C SER A 19 -30.26 8.64 -3.86
N PHE A 20 -29.83 7.40 -3.68
CA PHE A 20 -30.51 6.46 -2.78
C PHE A 20 -30.46 6.91 -1.32
N THR A 21 -29.36 7.50 -0.88
CA THR A 21 -29.18 7.98 0.50
C THR A 21 -30.02 9.22 0.78
N THR A 22 -30.15 10.11 -0.20
CA THR A 22 -30.82 11.42 -0.01
C THR A 22 -32.29 11.44 -0.49
N GLY A 23 -32.72 10.44 -1.24
CA GLY A 23 -34.02 10.39 -1.88
C GLY A 23 -34.22 11.40 -3.03
N LYS A 24 -33.13 12.04 -3.50
CA LYS A 24 -33.13 13.08 -4.54
C LYS A 24 -32.05 12.81 -5.58
N GLY A 25 -32.21 13.32 -6.79
CA GLY A 25 -31.19 13.28 -7.83
C GLY A 25 -29.88 13.93 -7.31
N SER A 26 -28.73 13.37 -7.69
CA SER A 26 -27.43 13.83 -7.20
C SER A 26 -26.56 14.35 -8.34
N VAL A 27 -26.01 15.54 -8.15
CA VAL A 27 -24.97 16.18 -9.01
C VAL A 27 -23.61 16.18 -8.31
N MET A 28 -23.43 15.34 -7.29
CA MET A 28 -22.19 15.23 -6.51
C MET A 28 -20.98 15.02 -7.42
N THR A 29 -19.91 15.81 -7.20
CA THR A 29 -18.60 15.59 -7.82
C THR A 29 -17.71 14.73 -6.94
N LEU A 30 -16.64 14.16 -7.51
CA LEU A 30 -15.67 13.36 -6.74
C LEU A 30 -14.98 14.20 -5.68
N GLU A 31 -14.56 15.42 -6.02
CA GLU A 31 -13.91 16.36 -5.10
C GLU A 31 -14.79 16.65 -3.88
N LYS A 32 -16.07 16.97 -4.12
CA LYS A 32 -17.05 17.23 -3.05
C LYS A 32 -17.28 15.98 -2.21
N ALA A 33 -17.40 14.80 -2.83
CA ALA A 33 -17.64 13.54 -2.15
C ALA A 33 -16.46 13.16 -1.25
N TYR A 34 -15.21 13.25 -1.73
CA TYR A 34 -14.02 12.94 -0.94
C TYR A 34 -13.79 13.94 0.17
N LYS A 35 -14.11 15.22 -0.06
CA LYS A 35 -14.08 16.26 0.98
C LYS A 35 -15.03 15.94 2.13
N LEU A 36 -16.27 15.57 1.83
CA LEU A 36 -17.29 15.25 2.82
C LEU A 36 -17.07 13.91 3.52
N GLY A 37 -16.43 12.96 2.86
CA GLY A 37 -16.13 11.63 3.43
C GLY A 37 -17.36 10.77 3.74
N HIS A 38 -18.52 11.06 3.14
CA HIS A 38 -19.74 10.27 3.36
C HIS A 38 -19.70 8.91 2.66
N SER A 39 -20.52 7.97 3.14
CA SER A 39 -20.56 6.58 2.69
C SER A 39 -20.59 6.34 1.16
N PRO A 40 -21.17 7.21 0.31
CA PRO A 40 -21.12 7.00 -1.15
C PRO A 40 -19.72 6.88 -1.75
N ILE A 41 -18.65 7.42 -1.10
CA ILE A 41 -17.27 7.24 -1.59
C ILE A 41 -16.82 5.78 -1.60
N ARG A 42 -17.48 4.89 -0.84
CA ARG A 42 -17.21 3.44 -0.84
C ARG A 42 -17.54 2.77 -2.18
N THR A 43 -18.32 3.43 -3.04
CA THR A 43 -18.59 2.97 -4.41
C THR A 43 -17.43 3.22 -5.37
N GLN A 44 -16.44 4.03 -4.98
CA GLN A 44 -15.27 4.27 -5.79
C GLN A 44 -14.26 3.18 -5.51
N LEU A 45 -14.11 2.25 -6.48
CA LEU A 45 -13.31 1.04 -6.37
C LEU A 45 -12.06 1.15 -7.23
N PHE A 46 -10.98 0.58 -6.71
CA PHE A 46 -9.68 0.51 -7.36
C PHE A 46 -9.15 -0.93 -7.31
N TRP A 47 -8.52 -1.36 -8.39
CA TRP A 47 -7.67 -2.53 -8.44
C TRP A 47 -6.23 -2.06 -8.31
N VAL A 48 -5.50 -2.60 -7.33
CA VAL A 48 -4.10 -2.27 -7.05
C VAL A 48 -3.28 -3.54 -7.13
N GLU A 49 -2.21 -3.53 -7.91
CA GLU A 49 -1.21 -4.59 -8.00
C GLU A 49 0.12 -4.06 -7.47
N MET A 50 0.76 -4.84 -6.61
CA MET A 50 2.07 -4.55 -6.03
C MET A 50 2.95 -5.77 -6.26
N HIS A 51 3.92 -5.65 -7.18
CA HIS A 51 4.83 -6.71 -7.56
C HIS A 51 6.18 -6.56 -6.89
N ASP A 52 6.80 -7.68 -6.53
CA ASP A 52 8.13 -7.75 -5.94
C ASP A 52 8.25 -6.85 -4.68
N ILE A 53 7.27 -6.98 -3.78
CA ILE A 53 7.28 -6.31 -2.47
C ILE A 53 7.76 -7.28 -1.38
N PRO A 54 8.42 -6.80 -0.30
CA PRO A 54 8.82 -7.66 0.80
C PRO A 54 7.62 -8.32 1.49
N LEU A 55 7.73 -9.61 1.81
CA LEU A 55 6.68 -10.39 2.46
C LEU A 55 6.17 -9.74 3.77
N HIS A 56 7.08 -9.14 4.57
CA HIS A 56 6.67 -8.44 5.79
C HIS A 56 5.79 -7.21 5.50
N VAL A 57 5.97 -6.54 4.35
CA VAL A 57 5.11 -5.43 3.92
C VAL A 57 3.72 -5.95 3.55
N ALA A 58 3.66 -7.00 2.73
CA ALA A 58 2.40 -7.68 2.40
C ALA A 58 1.64 -8.07 3.68
N SER A 59 2.33 -8.72 4.64
CA SER A 59 1.77 -9.12 5.94
C SER A 59 1.24 -7.95 6.78
N GLN A 60 1.83 -6.76 6.65
CA GLN A 60 1.33 -5.56 7.31
C GLN A 60 0.11 -4.95 6.60
N LEU A 61 0.04 -5.04 5.28
CA LEU A 61 -1.07 -4.48 4.49
C LEU A 61 -2.34 -5.30 4.65
N VAL A 62 -2.25 -6.64 4.62
CA VAL A 62 -3.42 -7.54 4.72
C VAL A 62 -4.15 -7.47 6.06
N ARG A 63 -3.55 -6.87 7.09
CA ARG A 63 -4.23 -6.59 8.37
C ARG A 63 -5.34 -5.54 8.25
N SER A 64 -5.38 -4.79 7.16
CA SER A 64 -6.39 -3.76 6.89
C SER A 64 -7.48 -4.37 6.02
N HIS A 65 -8.52 -4.96 6.61
CA HIS A 65 -9.54 -5.76 5.90
C HIS A 65 -10.90 -5.08 5.77
N VAL A 66 -11.06 -3.85 6.27
CA VAL A 66 -12.33 -3.11 6.12
C VAL A 66 -12.35 -2.40 4.77
N GLY A 67 -13.28 -2.80 3.89
CA GLY A 67 -13.45 -2.19 2.55
C GLY A 67 -12.31 -2.48 1.58
N VAL A 68 -11.55 -3.56 1.83
CA VAL A 68 -10.49 -4.05 0.95
C VAL A 68 -10.47 -5.58 0.96
N GLN A 69 -10.25 -6.16 -0.21
CA GLN A 69 -10.04 -7.59 -0.41
C GLN A 69 -8.63 -7.80 -0.98
N PHE A 70 -7.81 -8.58 -0.30
CA PHE A 70 -6.44 -8.87 -0.70
C PHE A 70 -6.32 -10.23 -1.40
N PHE A 71 -5.42 -10.30 -2.37
CA PHE A 71 -5.03 -11.50 -3.12
C PHE A 71 -3.51 -11.56 -3.11
N GLN A 72 -2.94 -12.46 -2.31
CA GLN A 72 -1.50 -12.62 -2.17
C GLN A 72 -1.04 -13.85 -2.96
N LEU A 73 0.10 -13.73 -3.65
CA LEU A 73 0.74 -14.84 -4.32
C LEU A 73 1.07 -15.93 -3.29
N SER A 74 0.57 -17.13 -3.55
CA SER A 74 0.89 -18.30 -2.71
C SER A 74 2.33 -18.74 -2.96
N LYS A 75 3.10 -18.87 -1.89
CA LYS A 75 4.45 -19.46 -1.92
C LYS A 75 4.46 -20.90 -1.38
N ARG A 76 3.30 -21.55 -1.33
CA ARG A 76 3.21 -22.94 -0.90
C ARG A 76 3.83 -23.87 -1.96
N PRO A 77 4.63 -24.88 -1.56
CA PRO A 77 5.27 -25.81 -2.50
C PRO A 77 4.29 -26.52 -3.43
N ASP A 78 3.09 -26.91 -2.92
CA ASP A 78 2.02 -27.54 -3.70
C ASP A 78 1.40 -26.61 -4.77
N ARG A 79 1.79 -25.34 -4.82
CA ARG A 79 1.36 -24.32 -5.81
C ARG A 79 2.52 -23.69 -6.58
N GLY A 80 3.65 -24.41 -6.67
CA GLY A 80 4.85 -23.96 -7.38
C GLY A 80 5.75 -23.01 -6.57
N GLY A 81 5.54 -22.91 -5.26
CA GLY A 81 6.51 -22.28 -4.36
C GLY A 81 7.71 -23.19 -4.14
N GLU A 82 8.87 -22.60 -3.86
CA GLU A 82 10.08 -23.35 -3.49
C GLU A 82 9.96 -23.83 -2.03
N ASP A 83 10.28 -25.13 -1.78
CA ASP A 83 10.35 -25.67 -0.44
C ASP A 83 11.73 -25.38 0.17
N PHE A 84 11.75 -24.94 1.43
CA PHE A 84 13.00 -24.64 2.15
C PHE A 84 13.86 -25.89 2.35
N THR A 85 13.22 -27.04 2.58
CA THR A 85 13.92 -28.33 2.74
C THR A 85 14.62 -28.73 1.46
N ASP A 86 13.93 -28.63 0.31
CA ASP A 86 14.48 -28.94 -1.00
C ASP A 86 15.65 -28.02 -1.35
N ALA A 87 15.54 -26.72 -1.02
CA ALA A 87 16.63 -25.77 -1.21
C ALA A 87 17.85 -26.11 -0.36
N CYS A 88 17.65 -26.52 0.91
CA CYS A 88 18.74 -26.98 1.78
C CYS A 88 19.37 -28.27 1.28
N GLU A 89 18.61 -29.24 0.82
CA GLU A 89 19.11 -30.50 0.25
C GLU A 89 19.92 -30.26 -1.02
N SER A 90 19.46 -29.35 -1.88
CA SER A 90 20.23 -28.92 -3.06
C SER A 90 21.59 -28.35 -2.68
N ILE A 91 21.63 -27.43 -1.71
CA ILE A 91 22.89 -26.83 -1.22
C ILE A 91 23.78 -27.90 -0.58
N TYR A 92 23.21 -28.80 0.21
CA TYR A 92 23.94 -29.91 0.80
C TYR A 92 24.57 -30.83 -0.25
N SER A 93 23.83 -31.13 -1.32
CA SER A 93 24.34 -31.89 -2.47
C SER A 93 25.51 -31.16 -3.14
N MET A 94 25.39 -29.85 -3.35
CA MET A 94 26.50 -29.04 -3.91
C MET A 94 27.74 -29.07 -3.00
N ILE A 95 27.58 -28.92 -1.69
CA ILE A 95 28.67 -28.98 -0.72
C ILE A 95 29.36 -30.34 -0.76
N ARG A 96 28.57 -31.43 -0.82
CA ARG A 96 29.09 -32.79 -0.81
C ARG A 96 29.92 -33.10 -2.05
N ASN A 97 29.63 -32.46 -3.18
CA ASN A 97 30.33 -32.64 -4.45
C ASN A 97 31.47 -31.62 -4.67
N LEU A 98 31.73 -30.73 -3.69
CA LEU A 98 32.81 -29.76 -3.77
C LEU A 98 34.20 -30.44 -3.86
N LYS A 99 34.94 -30.10 -4.89
CA LYS A 99 36.37 -30.43 -4.96
C LYS A 99 37.21 -29.40 -4.20
N PRO A 100 38.28 -29.82 -3.51
CA PRO A 100 39.11 -28.90 -2.69
C PRO A 100 39.63 -27.68 -3.44
N ASP A 101 39.96 -27.82 -4.72
CA ASP A 101 40.62 -26.79 -5.53
C ASP A 101 39.66 -26.10 -6.53
N ASP A 102 38.37 -26.40 -6.47
CA ASP A 102 37.37 -25.78 -7.36
C ASP A 102 36.78 -24.52 -6.73
N TYR A 103 37.41 -23.37 -7.03
CA TYR A 103 36.98 -22.07 -6.56
C TYR A 103 35.56 -21.68 -7.08
N GLY A 104 35.25 -22.00 -8.33
CA GLY A 104 33.95 -21.68 -8.94
C GLY A 104 32.78 -22.39 -8.25
N SER A 105 32.94 -23.67 -7.92
CA SER A 105 31.93 -24.43 -7.16
C SER A 105 31.75 -23.91 -5.74
N ARG A 106 32.84 -23.44 -5.06
CA ARG A 106 32.75 -22.81 -3.73
C ARG A 106 31.98 -21.50 -3.78
N GLU A 107 32.24 -20.66 -4.79
CA GLU A 107 31.53 -19.41 -4.98
C GLU A 107 30.04 -19.62 -5.28
N ALA A 108 29.70 -20.63 -6.09
CA ALA A 108 28.32 -21.01 -6.38
C ALA A 108 27.57 -21.41 -5.10
N VAL A 109 28.15 -22.30 -4.27
CA VAL A 109 27.57 -22.70 -2.97
C VAL A 109 27.41 -21.50 -2.05
N GLY A 110 28.44 -20.63 -1.97
CA GLY A 110 28.39 -19.42 -1.17
C GLY A 110 27.28 -18.48 -1.63
N SER A 111 27.05 -18.37 -2.93
CA SER A 111 25.96 -17.56 -3.52
C SER A 111 24.59 -18.12 -3.13
N GLU A 112 24.39 -19.45 -3.24
CA GLU A 112 23.13 -20.12 -2.85
C GLU A 112 22.83 -19.92 -1.36
N ILE A 113 23.83 -20.12 -0.48
CA ILE A 113 23.66 -19.89 0.97
C ILE A 113 23.30 -18.42 1.27
N ARG A 114 23.96 -17.47 0.63
CA ARG A 114 23.65 -16.05 0.79
C ARG A 114 22.26 -15.70 0.26
N GLY A 115 21.75 -16.44 -0.73
CA GLY A 115 20.42 -16.28 -1.31
C GLY A 115 19.28 -16.79 -0.45
N LEU A 116 19.52 -17.77 0.46
CA LEU A 116 18.47 -18.37 1.29
C LEU A 116 17.63 -17.34 2.09
N PRO A 117 18.23 -16.41 2.83
CA PRO A 117 17.46 -15.41 3.57
C PRO A 117 16.58 -14.58 2.64
N TYR A 118 17.06 -14.22 1.45
CA TYR A 118 16.28 -13.46 0.48
C TYR A 118 15.06 -14.24 -0.07
N ARG A 119 15.18 -15.57 -0.25
CA ARG A 119 14.09 -16.41 -0.76
C ARG A 119 13.06 -16.78 0.30
N PHE A 120 13.49 -17.01 1.55
CA PHE A 120 12.66 -17.59 2.63
C PHE A 120 12.43 -16.68 3.84
N ASP A 121 13.13 -15.56 3.95
CA ASP A 121 12.98 -14.61 5.06
C ASP A 121 11.79 -13.67 4.83
N ARG A 122 11.53 -12.87 5.85
CA ARG A 122 10.52 -11.79 5.87
C ARG A 122 10.70 -10.75 4.76
N ASN A 123 11.90 -10.64 4.20
CA ASN A 123 12.22 -9.78 3.07
C ASN A 123 12.04 -10.46 1.70
N ALA A 124 11.73 -11.76 1.66
CA ALA A 124 11.49 -12.47 0.41
C ALA A 124 10.44 -11.73 -0.44
N PRO A 125 10.68 -11.59 -1.75
CA PRO A 125 9.75 -10.90 -2.64
C PRO A 125 8.43 -11.67 -2.75
N THR A 126 7.32 -10.95 -2.79
CA THR A 126 5.98 -11.50 -3.05
C THR A 126 5.15 -10.50 -3.83
N ASP A 127 4.08 -11.00 -4.46
CA ASP A 127 3.09 -10.17 -5.13
C ASP A 127 1.83 -10.09 -4.29
N LEU A 128 1.25 -8.89 -4.26
CA LEU A 128 0.02 -8.61 -3.54
C LEU A 128 -0.89 -7.75 -4.43
N ALA A 129 -2.08 -8.25 -4.73
CA ALA A 129 -3.11 -7.45 -5.34
C ALA A 129 -4.24 -7.16 -4.36
N CYS A 130 -5.00 -6.09 -4.58
CA CYS A 130 -6.21 -5.85 -3.82
C CYS A 130 -7.29 -5.11 -4.62
N LEU A 131 -8.54 -5.45 -4.29
CA LEU A 131 -9.71 -4.65 -4.59
C LEU A 131 -10.00 -3.76 -3.38
N ILE A 132 -9.98 -2.44 -3.56
CA ILE A 132 -10.05 -1.49 -2.46
C ILE A 132 -10.94 -0.30 -2.81
N ASN A 133 -11.72 0.18 -1.83
CA ASN A 133 -12.51 1.39 -2.01
C ASN A 133 -11.78 2.67 -1.55
N ALA A 134 -12.28 3.84 -1.96
CA ALA A 134 -11.66 5.13 -1.66
C ALA A 134 -11.54 5.41 -0.15
N GLU A 135 -12.56 5.05 0.66
CA GLU A 135 -12.51 5.23 2.12
C GLU A 135 -11.36 4.43 2.74
N SER A 136 -11.17 3.19 2.28
CA SER A 136 -10.09 2.33 2.77
C SER A 136 -8.72 2.80 2.32
N LEU A 137 -8.59 3.33 1.09
CA LEU A 137 -7.37 4.01 0.63
C LEU A 137 -7.00 5.17 1.57
N ILE A 138 -7.97 6.02 1.93
CA ILE A 138 -7.77 7.11 2.88
C ILE A 138 -7.32 6.57 4.25
N ASN A 139 -8.04 5.59 4.80
CA ASN A 139 -7.78 5.06 6.14
C ASN A 139 -6.45 4.31 6.25
N ILE A 140 -6.07 3.55 5.22
CA ILE A 140 -4.78 2.86 5.17
C ILE A 140 -3.65 3.88 5.01
N SER A 141 -3.81 4.91 4.19
CA SER A 141 -2.83 5.97 4.00
C SER A 141 -2.51 6.70 5.29
N ARG A 142 -3.50 6.98 6.12
CA ARG A 142 -3.32 7.59 7.45
C ARG A 142 -2.32 6.81 8.31
N LYS A 143 -2.36 5.48 8.26
CA LYS A 143 -1.51 4.59 9.07
C LYS A 143 -0.19 4.26 8.38
N ARG A 144 -0.21 3.99 7.07
CA ARG A 144 0.96 3.45 6.34
C ARG A 144 1.91 4.52 5.84
N LEU A 145 1.47 5.78 5.74
CA LEU A 145 2.34 6.92 5.46
C LEU A 145 2.93 7.56 6.72
N CYS A 146 2.52 7.12 7.92
CA CYS A 146 3.09 7.58 9.19
C CYS A 146 4.59 7.26 9.24
N ALA A 147 5.41 8.21 9.74
CA ALA A 147 6.84 8.00 9.88
C ALA A 147 7.23 6.88 10.87
N SER A 148 6.31 6.49 11.76
CA SER A 148 6.47 5.33 12.65
C SER A 148 6.24 3.98 11.94
N ALA A 149 5.66 3.97 10.73
CA ALA A 149 5.58 2.76 9.93
C ALA A 149 6.96 2.40 9.36
N SER A 150 7.20 1.10 9.06
CA SER A 150 8.48 0.68 8.49
C SER A 150 8.80 1.43 7.20
N VAL A 151 10.07 1.69 6.93
CA VAL A 151 10.51 2.42 5.73
C VAL A 151 10.02 1.72 4.46
N ALA A 152 10.13 0.38 4.41
CA ALA A 152 9.66 -0.41 3.27
C ALA A 152 8.15 -0.28 3.06
N THR A 153 7.34 -0.34 4.13
CA THR A 153 5.88 -0.17 4.03
C THR A 153 5.50 1.23 3.54
N ARG A 154 6.17 2.27 4.05
CA ARG A 154 5.95 3.65 3.58
C ARG A 154 6.32 3.83 2.11
N HIS A 155 7.40 3.19 1.67
CA HIS A 155 7.85 3.27 0.28
C HIS A 155 6.84 2.60 -0.66
N VAL A 156 6.44 1.36 -0.37
CA VAL A 156 5.43 0.63 -1.17
C VAL A 156 4.11 1.40 -1.21
N TRP A 157 3.58 1.79 -0.03
CA TRP A 157 2.30 2.50 0.02
C TRP A 157 2.38 3.91 -0.57
N GLY A 158 3.50 4.58 -0.43
CA GLY A 158 3.75 5.88 -1.08
C GLY A 158 3.71 5.79 -2.61
N THR A 159 4.19 4.66 -3.18
CA THR A 159 4.06 4.39 -4.62
C THR A 159 2.61 4.14 -5.01
N VAL A 160 1.84 3.37 -4.21
CA VAL A 160 0.38 3.20 -4.43
C VAL A 160 -0.33 4.55 -4.45
N VAL A 161 -0.03 5.44 -3.51
CA VAL A 161 -0.63 6.79 -3.44
C VAL A 161 -0.31 7.63 -4.68
N LYS A 162 0.91 7.54 -5.20
CA LYS A 162 1.28 8.24 -6.45
C LYS A 162 0.47 7.72 -7.63
N GLU A 163 0.39 6.41 -7.79
CA GLU A 163 -0.37 5.78 -8.88
C GLU A 163 -1.88 6.07 -8.78
N VAL A 164 -2.45 6.07 -7.56
CA VAL A 164 -3.83 6.52 -7.33
C VAL A 164 -4.00 7.97 -7.76
N GLY A 165 -3.02 8.83 -7.49
CA GLY A 165 -3.05 10.25 -7.89
C GLY A 165 -3.10 10.46 -9.41
N ILE A 166 -2.57 9.52 -10.20
CA ILE A 166 -2.64 9.55 -11.67
C ILE A 166 -4.05 9.19 -12.15
N VAL A 167 -4.68 8.15 -11.59
CA VAL A 167 -5.98 7.65 -12.05
C VAL A 167 -7.17 8.36 -11.40
N ASP A 168 -6.96 8.97 -10.23
CA ASP A 168 -7.97 9.76 -9.50
C ASP A 168 -7.33 10.97 -8.79
N PRO A 169 -7.03 12.05 -9.52
CA PRO A 169 -6.45 13.26 -8.94
C PRO A 169 -7.30 13.90 -7.84
N ALA A 170 -8.61 13.69 -7.85
CA ALA A 170 -9.53 14.21 -6.84
C ALA A 170 -9.35 13.53 -5.48
N LEU A 171 -8.95 12.24 -5.46
CA LEU A 171 -8.71 11.48 -4.23
C LEU A 171 -7.33 11.75 -3.62
N ALA A 172 -6.32 11.96 -4.46
CA ALA A 172 -4.91 12.08 -4.04
C ALA A 172 -4.66 13.04 -2.86
N PRO A 173 -5.27 14.24 -2.78
CA PRO A 173 -5.05 15.17 -1.67
C PRO A 173 -5.47 14.64 -0.30
N TYR A 174 -6.33 13.63 -0.24
CA TYR A 174 -6.84 13.03 1.01
C TYR A 174 -6.01 11.82 1.48
N LEU A 175 -5.07 11.34 0.66
CA LEU A 175 -4.18 10.22 0.97
C LEU A 175 -2.95 10.71 1.73
N VAL A 176 -3.14 11.10 2.99
CA VAL A 176 -2.11 11.72 3.85
C VAL A 176 -1.92 10.93 5.15
N PRO A 177 -0.78 11.11 5.86
CA PRO A 177 -0.59 10.55 7.20
C PRO A 177 -1.63 11.08 8.19
N GLN A 178 -1.91 10.30 9.26
CA GLN A 178 -2.89 10.68 10.30
C GLN A 178 -2.59 12.06 10.91
N CYS A 179 -1.33 12.36 11.21
CA CYS A 179 -0.95 13.65 11.78
C CYS A 179 -1.25 14.84 10.85
N VAL A 180 -1.12 14.65 9.52
CA VAL A 180 -1.51 15.70 8.55
C VAL A 180 -3.03 15.86 8.53
N HIS A 181 -3.79 14.78 8.63
CA HIS A 181 -5.24 14.82 8.68
C HIS A 181 -5.76 15.53 9.95
N GLU A 182 -5.23 15.18 11.12
CA GLU A 182 -5.69 15.69 12.42
C GLU A 182 -5.00 16.99 12.87
N GLY A 183 -3.78 17.23 12.39
CA GLY A 183 -2.95 18.35 12.83
C GLY A 183 -2.12 18.07 14.08
N LEU A 184 -2.17 16.81 14.59
CA LEU A 184 -1.43 16.37 15.78
C LEU A 184 -0.97 14.91 15.63
N CYS A 185 0.09 14.55 16.35
CA CYS A 185 0.56 13.16 16.44
C CYS A 185 -0.13 12.45 17.59
N ARG A 186 -0.68 11.23 17.32
CA ARG A 186 -1.29 10.36 18.34
C ARG A 186 -0.41 9.19 18.75
N GLU A 187 0.78 9.08 18.17
CA GLU A 187 1.70 8.00 18.51
C GLU A 187 2.31 8.23 19.91
N ASN A 188 2.46 7.15 20.69
CA ASN A 188 3.07 7.22 22.01
C ASN A 188 4.52 7.75 21.95
N LYS A 189 5.24 7.41 20.87
CA LYS A 189 6.58 7.93 20.60
C LYS A 189 6.52 8.83 19.37
N HIS A 190 6.68 10.12 19.60
CA HIS A 190 6.71 11.10 18.52
C HIS A 190 7.92 10.91 17.61
N CYS A 191 7.69 10.99 16.30
CA CYS A 191 8.77 10.92 15.29
C CYS A 191 9.39 12.30 14.95
N GLY A 192 8.90 13.39 15.55
CA GLY A 192 9.33 14.77 15.28
C GLY A 192 8.79 15.38 13.97
N LEU A 193 8.10 14.61 13.12
CA LEU A 193 7.61 15.11 11.83
C LEU A 193 6.69 16.34 12.00
N CYS A 194 5.82 16.35 13.02
CA CYS A 194 4.86 17.44 13.25
C CYS A 194 5.52 18.79 13.56
N GLU A 195 6.79 18.80 13.93
CA GLU A 195 7.58 19.99 14.26
C GLU A 195 8.28 20.59 13.04
N THR A 196 8.33 19.84 11.93
CA THR A 196 9.04 20.25 10.71
C THR A 196 8.27 21.27 9.88
N GLU A 197 8.98 22.15 9.17
CA GLU A 197 8.39 23.08 8.21
C GLU A 197 7.69 22.35 7.04
N ALA A 198 8.23 21.20 6.63
CA ALA A 198 7.60 20.36 5.61
C ALA A 198 6.19 19.92 6.04
N PHE A 199 6.04 19.48 7.29
CA PHE A 199 4.73 19.13 7.84
C PHE A 199 3.79 20.33 7.88
N LYS A 200 4.25 21.49 8.39
CA LYS A 200 3.43 22.70 8.45
C LYS A 200 2.92 23.12 7.08
N LYS A 201 3.78 23.06 6.06
CA LYS A 201 3.42 23.34 4.66
C LYS A 201 2.37 22.33 4.15
N GLN A 202 2.59 21.03 4.36
CA GLN A 202 1.68 19.98 3.94
C GLN A 202 0.32 20.12 4.66
N ARG A 203 0.32 20.34 5.98
CA ARG A 203 -0.89 20.58 6.77
C ARG A 203 -1.67 21.78 6.29
N LYS A 204 -0.99 22.90 6.03
CA LYS A 204 -1.63 24.12 5.48
C LYS A 204 -2.29 23.85 4.13
N SER A 205 -1.64 23.10 3.26
CA SER A 205 -2.22 22.71 1.96
C SER A 205 -3.43 21.80 2.14
N TYR A 206 -3.37 20.85 3.08
CA TYR A 206 -4.46 19.93 3.39
C TYR A 206 -5.69 20.69 3.94
N VAL A 207 -5.52 21.59 4.90
CA VAL A 207 -6.60 22.39 5.49
C VAL A 207 -7.31 23.24 4.43
N LYS A 208 -6.56 23.84 3.52
CA LYS A 208 -7.13 24.62 2.39
C LYS A 208 -8.11 23.85 1.51
N LEU A 209 -8.06 22.51 1.50
CA LEU A 209 -9.06 21.70 0.76
C LEU A 209 -10.47 21.87 1.36
N PHE A 210 -10.55 22.19 2.64
CA PHE A 210 -11.81 22.38 3.36
C PHE A 210 -12.28 23.84 3.38
N ASP A 211 -11.36 24.81 3.25
CA ASP A 211 -11.68 26.26 3.33
C ASP A 211 -12.30 26.83 2.03
N LYS A 212 -12.15 26.15 0.89
CA LYS A 212 -12.52 26.72 -0.43
C LYS A 212 -14.02 26.71 -0.80
N GLN A 213 -14.96 26.59 0.14
CA GLN A 213 -16.39 26.48 -0.22
C GLN A 213 -17.38 27.45 0.44
N GLU A 214 -16.95 28.51 1.10
CA GLU A 214 -17.91 29.51 1.61
C GLU A 214 -18.31 30.60 0.60
N LYS A 215 -17.92 30.47 -0.68
CA LYS A 215 -18.18 31.52 -1.69
C LYS A 215 -18.91 31.09 -2.96
N GLN A 216 -19.66 29.99 -2.93
CA GLN A 216 -20.54 29.60 -4.04
C GLN A 216 -21.84 28.99 -3.48
N GLU A 217 -22.68 29.80 -2.90
CA GLU A 217 -24.13 29.69 -2.85
C GLU A 217 -24.74 30.89 -3.61
#